data_de8901563b3eebb5dbcb425534c257c0
#
_entry.id   de8901563b3eebb5dbcb425534c257c0
#
_cell.length_a   1.000
_cell.length_b   1.000
_cell.length_c   1.000
_cell.angle_alpha   90.00
_cell.angle_beta   90.00
_cell.angle_gamma   90.00
#
_symmetry.space_group_name_H-M   'P 1'
#
loop_
_entity.id
_entity.type
_entity.pdbx_description
1 polymer ?
#
loop_
_entity_poly.entity_id
_entity_poly.type
_entity_poly.pdbx_seq_one_letter_code
_entity_poly.pdbx_strand_id
1 'polypeptide(L)'
;YAIDKDIKLFDRIREVFNSKLIVLDKDDIKPSNVKPIFIVGMPRSGTSLVHQIIGSHNKVYGAGELNQLNQFVVPFLKNYDPIKGFIKEDLLKVRNQYLQYIDSLNVNEKIVIDKMPLNFRHIGFMISAFPEAKIIHMNRDPMATCWSIYKYYFNGNGYSYDQNDLANYYHLYKKLLAFWRQLFPNKIFDLYYEDLTNDQEKQTQNLLKYCELEWDENCLKFYQNETAVRTTSALQVKQKIYKGSSDVWKKYEDYLQPL
;
A
#
# COMPACT_ATOMS: atom_id res chain seq x y z
N TYR A 1 -9.44 8.42 -20.39
CA TYR A 1 -8.64 8.79 -19.21
C TYR A 1 -7.98 10.15 -19.42
N ALA A 2 -7.80 10.92 -18.36
CA ALA A 2 -7.14 12.23 -18.41
C ALA A 2 -6.05 12.29 -17.33
N ILE A 3 -4.80 12.10 -17.73
CA ILE A 3 -3.61 12.06 -16.83
C ILE A 3 -3.46 13.37 -16.04
N ASP A 4 -3.90 14.50 -16.57
CA ASP A 4 -3.83 15.81 -15.90
C ASP A 4 -4.52 15.85 -14.54
N LYS A 5 -5.56 15.02 -14.36
CA LYS A 5 -6.25 14.89 -13.06
C LYS A 5 -5.34 14.24 -12.02
N ASP A 6 -4.60 13.21 -12.40
CA ASP A 6 -3.66 12.55 -11.52
C ASP A 6 -2.41 13.41 -11.28
N ILE A 7 -1.90 14.10 -12.29
CA ILE A 7 -0.82 15.07 -12.12
C ILE A 7 -1.21 16.12 -11.06
N LYS A 8 -2.38 16.75 -11.21
CA LYS A 8 -2.88 17.74 -10.23
C LYS A 8 -3.06 17.16 -8.83
N LEU A 9 -3.53 15.91 -8.73
CA LEU A 9 -3.67 15.23 -7.43
C LEU A 9 -2.31 15.00 -6.78
N PHE A 10 -1.33 14.49 -7.52
CA PHE A 10 0.00 14.21 -7.00
C PHE A 10 0.77 15.48 -6.64
N ASP A 11 0.58 16.55 -7.42
CA ASP A 11 1.13 17.88 -7.11
C ASP A 11 0.52 18.43 -5.83
N ARG A 12 -0.80 18.35 -5.68
CA ARG A 12 -1.50 18.74 -4.46
C ARG A 12 -1.02 17.98 -3.24
N ILE A 13 -0.83 16.68 -3.35
CA ILE A 13 -0.28 15.85 -2.27
C ILE A 13 1.10 16.35 -1.86
N ARG A 14 1.98 16.63 -2.81
CA ARG A 14 3.33 17.14 -2.52
C ARG A 14 3.30 18.54 -1.90
N GLU A 15 2.45 19.44 -2.40
CA GLU A 15 2.25 20.79 -1.87
C GLU A 15 1.87 20.73 -0.38
N VAL A 16 0.90 19.90 -0.05
CA VAL A 16 0.39 19.69 1.32
C VAL A 16 1.52 19.34 2.29
N PHE A 17 2.38 18.40 1.92
CA PHE A 17 3.46 17.92 2.80
C PHE A 17 4.75 18.74 2.73
N ASN A 18 4.93 19.56 1.71
CA ASN A 18 6.08 20.50 1.60
C ASN A 18 5.86 21.77 2.41
N SER A 19 4.62 22.22 2.61
CA SER A 19 4.33 23.50 3.26
C SER A 19 4.67 23.49 4.75
N LYS A 20 4.30 22.43 5.46
CA LYS A 20 4.61 22.22 6.87
C LYS A 20 4.41 20.76 7.21
N LEU A 21 5.50 20.08 7.55
CA LEU A 21 5.41 18.70 8.02
C LEU A 21 4.93 18.67 9.48
N ILE A 22 3.79 18.05 9.72
CA ILE A 22 3.26 17.77 11.04
C ILE A 22 3.17 16.25 11.18
N VAL A 23 3.67 15.72 12.28
CA VAL A 23 3.59 14.31 12.66
C VAL A 23 3.10 14.27 14.11
N LEU A 24 2.07 13.46 14.36
CA LEU A 24 1.61 13.22 15.73
C LEU A 24 2.67 12.40 16.47
N ASP A 25 2.94 12.74 17.72
CA ASP A 25 3.76 11.97 18.63
C ASP A 25 2.90 11.19 19.65
N LYS A 26 3.55 10.48 20.55
CA LYS A 26 2.84 9.68 21.56
C LYS A 26 2.05 10.52 22.56
N ASP A 27 2.45 11.76 22.77
CA ASP A 27 1.78 12.68 23.72
C ASP A 27 0.55 13.33 23.08
N ASP A 28 0.52 13.41 21.75
CA ASP A 28 -0.62 13.92 20.97
C ASP A 28 -1.80 12.94 20.91
N ILE A 29 -1.58 11.64 21.12
CA ILE A 29 -2.54 10.59 20.84
C ILE A 29 -2.97 9.83 22.10
N LYS A 30 -4.23 9.41 22.11
CA LYS A 30 -4.66 8.38 23.06
C LYS A 30 -4.10 7.02 22.63
N PRO A 31 -3.65 6.17 23.60
CA PRO A 31 -3.25 4.81 23.28
C PRO A 31 -4.35 4.08 22.51
N SER A 32 -3.98 3.44 21.42
CA SER A 32 -4.87 2.57 20.65
C SER A 32 -4.54 1.10 20.95
N ASN A 33 -5.58 0.27 21.02
CA ASN A 33 -5.39 -1.18 21.10
C ASN A 33 -5.00 -1.77 19.74
N VAL A 34 -5.17 -1.01 18.65
CA VAL A 34 -4.91 -1.45 17.28
C VAL A 34 -3.61 -0.84 16.77
N LYS A 35 -2.76 -1.69 16.17
CA LYS A 35 -1.58 -1.30 15.41
C LYS A 35 -1.84 -1.58 13.93
N PRO A 36 -2.07 -0.56 13.08
CA PRO A 36 -2.28 -0.77 11.66
C PRO A 36 -0.98 -1.13 10.93
N ILE A 37 -1.09 -2.08 10.00
CA ILE A 37 -0.08 -2.36 8.98
C ILE A 37 -0.70 -1.98 7.63
N PHE A 38 -0.10 -1.00 6.95
CA PHE A 38 -0.54 -0.59 5.61
C PHE A 38 0.32 -1.24 4.55
N ILE A 39 -0.30 -1.98 3.63
CA ILE A 39 0.39 -2.56 2.47
C ILE A 39 -0.03 -1.78 1.22
N VAL A 40 0.95 -1.15 0.59
CA VAL A 40 0.76 -0.25 -0.55
C VAL A 40 1.67 -0.63 -1.71
N GLY A 41 1.39 -0.10 -2.91
CA GLY A 41 2.18 -0.29 -4.12
C GLY A 41 1.31 -0.15 -5.36
N MET A 42 1.85 -0.43 -6.54
CA MET A 42 1.00 -0.53 -7.72
C MET A 42 0.08 -1.76 -7.64
N PRO A 43 -1.12 -1.71 -8.21
CA PRO A 43 -1.87 -2.94 -8.46
C PRO A 43 -0.98 -3.97 -9.15
N ARG A 44 -1.16 -5.25 -8.87
CA ARG A 44 -0.38 -6.36 -9.47
C ARG A 44 1.11 -6.41 -9.10
N SER A 45 1.58 -5.60 -8.16
CA SER A 45 2.96 -5.68 -7.65
C SER A 45 3.20 -6.81 -6.64
N GLY A 46 2.15 -7.52 -6.18
CA GLY A 46 2.27 -8.58 -5.18
C GLY A 46 1.72 -8.20 -3.79
N THR A 47 1.03 -7.06 -3.67
CA THR A 47 0.44 -6.62 -2.40
C THR A 47 -0.51 -7.64 -1.77
N SER A 48 -1.28 -8.39 -2.58
CA SER A 48 -2.16 -9.46 -2.09
C SER A 48 -1.38 -10.67 -1.57
N LEU A 49 -0.19 -10.96 -2.13
CA LEU A 49 0.68 -12.03 -1.63
C LEU A 49 1.19 -11.69 -0.23
N VAL A 50 1.72 -10.48 -0.05
CA VAL A 50 2.21 -10.02 1.26
C VAL A 50 1.09 -9.96 2.28
N HIS A 51 -0.10 -9.50 1.90
CA HIS A 51 -1.29 -9.53 2.75
C HIS A 51 -1.61 -10.95 3.24
N GLN A 52 -1.56 -11.96 2.35
CA GLN A 52 -1.82 -13.35 2.74
C GLN A 52 -0.71 -13.90 3.64
N ILE A 53 0.56 -13.61 3.35
CA ILE A 53 1.69 -14.05 4.16
C ILE A 53 1.54 -13.52 5.60
N ILE A 54 1.42 -12.21 5.80
CA ILE A 54 1.31 -11.62 7.15
C ILE A 54 -0.05 -11.97 7.78
N GLY A 55 -1.13 -11.97 6.99
CA GLY A 55 -2.48 -12.31 7.47
C GLY A 55 -2.67 -13.78 7.85
N SER A 56 -1.66 -14.64 7.62
CA SER A 56 -1.63 -16.02 8.12
C SER A 56 -1.01 -16.13 9.51
N HIS A 57 -0.43 -15.04 10.03
CA HIS A 57 0.09 -14.99 11.39
C HIS A 57 -1.06 -14.95 12.40
N ASN A 58 -0.99 -15.75 13.48
CA ASN A 58 -2.04 -15.95 14.47
C ASN A 58 -2.45 -14.71 15.29
N LYS A 59 -1.62 -13.64 15.28
CA LYS A 59 -1.87 -12.36 15.99
C LYS A 59 -2.38 -11.26 15.06
N VAL A 60 -2.67 -11.57 13.79
CA VAL A 60 -2.93 -10.56 12.75
C VAL A 60 -4.27 -10.78 12.07
N TYR A 61 -5.06 -9.73 11.97
CA TYR A 61 -6.27 -9.69 11.17
C TYR A 61 -6.02 -9.04 9.81
N GLY A 62 -6.28 -9.76 8.74
CA GLY A 62 -6.19 -9.25 7.36
C GLY A 62 -7.52 -8.61 6.93
N ALA A 63 -7.67 -7.30 7.04
CA ALA A 63 -8.91 -6.59 6.71
C ALA A 63 -9.17 -6.43 5.20
N GLY A 64 -8.20 -6.79 4.35
CA GLY A 64 -8.33 -6.65 2.90
C GLY A 64 -8.13 -5.22 2.40
N GLU A 65 -8.93 -4.80 1.41
CA GLU A 65 -8.84 -3.46 0.80
C GLU A 65 -9.84 -2.52 1.47
N LEU A 66 -9.35 -1.65 2.37
CA LEU A 66 -10.16 -0.66 3.05
C LEU A 66 -10.09 0.69 2.32
N ASN A 67 -11.25 1.20 1.88
CA ASN A 67 -11.33 2.51 1.21
C ASN A 67 -11.45 3.68 2.21
N GLN A 68 -11.53 3.39 3.49
CA GLN A 68 -11.84 4.37 4.53
C GLN A 68 -10.76 5.44 4.67
N LEU A 69 -9.48 5.05 4.64
CA LEU A 69 -8.41 6.04 4.70
C LEU A 69 -8.54 7.08 3.58
N ASN A 70 -8.78 6.61 2.34
CA ASN A 70 -9.01 7.50 1.20
C ASN A 70 -10.22 8.42 1.42
N GLN A 71 -11.33 7.89 1.95
CA GLN A 71 -12.53 8.67 2.25
C GLN A 71 -12.28 9.77 3.29
N PHE A 72 -11.44 9.49 4.29
CA PHE A 72 -11.13 10.46 5.34
C PHE A 72 -10.08 11.50 4.91
N VAL A 73 -9.14 11.13 4.04
CA VAL A 73 -8.05 12.01 3.58
C VAL A 73 -8.47 12.92 2.42
N VAL A 74 -9.25 12.43 1.47
CA VAL A 74 -9.62 13.19 0.26
C VAL A 74 -10.29 14.55 0.55
N PRO A 75 -11.20 14.69 1.54
CA PRO A 75 -11.76 16.00 1.89
C PRO A 75 -10.70 17.04 2.28
N PHE A 76 -9.64 16.63 3.01
CA PHE A 76 -8.55 17.54 3.38
C PHE A 76 -7.74 17.96 2.17
N LEU A 77 -7.41 17.03 1.26
CA LEU A 77 -6.70 17.35 0.03
C LEU A 77 -7.48 18.30 -0.88
N LYS A 78 -8.81 18.14 -0.95
CA LYS A 78 -9.68 19.00 -1.78
C LYS A 78 -9.83 20.41 -1.20
N ASN A 79 -9.91 20.52 0.12
CA ASN A 79 -10.17 21.78 0.83
C ASN A 79 -8.88 22.38 1.41
N TYR A 80 -7.72 21.89 1.00
CA TYR A 80 -6.45 22.39 1.49
C TYR A 80 -6.26 23.86 1.16
N ASP A 81 -6.00 24.66 2.20
CA ASP A 81 -5.65 26.06 2.12
C ASP A 81 -4.14 26.22 2.39
N PRO A 82 -3.34 26.64 1.41
CA PRO A 82 -1.88 26.78 1.58
C PRO A 82 -1.49 27.78 2.68
N ILE A 83 -2.36 28.74 3.01
CA ILE A 83 -2.11 29.75 4.04
C ILE A 83 -2.28 29.16 5.43
N LYS A 84 -3.34 28.36 5.63
CA LYS A 84 -3.63 27.71 6.92
C LYS A 84 -2.77 26.47 7.13
N GLY A 85 -2.46 25.76 6.05
CA GLY A 85 -1.78 24.48 6.12
C GLY A 85 -2.60 23.40 6.81
N PHE A 86 -1.95 22.29 7.14
CA PHE A 86 -2.50 21.25 8.03
C PHE A 86 -2.20 21.59 9.49
N ILE A 87 -3.11 21.20 10.38
CA ILE A 87 -2.94 21.30 11.83
C ILE A 87 -3.04 19.90 12.48
N LYS A 88 -2.58 19.77 13.72
CA LYS A 88 -2.62 18.48 14.45
C LYS A 88 -4.05 17.92 14.56
N GLU A 89 -5.02 18.77 14.73
CA GLU A 89 -6.44 18.42 14.85
C GLU A 89 -6.98 17.72 13.60
N ASP A 90 -6.48 18.09 12.42
CA ASP A 90 -6.85 17.43 11.15
C ASP A 90 -6.34 15.98 11.13
N LEU A 91 -5.09 15.76 11.55
CA LEU A 91 -4.50 14.43 11.65
C LEU A 91 -5.20 13.57 12.72
N LEU A 92 -5.53 14.17 13.88
CA LEU A 92 -6.29 13.50 14.94
C LEU A 92 -7.68 13.09 14.45
N LYS A 93 -8.34 13.92 13.63
CA LYS A 93 -9.63 13.57 13.04
C LYS A 93 -9.51 12.37 12.10
N VAL A 94 -8.54 12.36 11.19
CA VAL A 94 -8.29 11.22 10.30
C VAL A 94 -8.00 9.96 11.12
N ARG A 95 -7.13 10.05 12.13
CA ARG A 95 -6.78 8.95 13.03
C ARG A 95 -8.02 8.39 13.73
N ASN A 96 -8.78 9.25 14.40
CA ASN A 96 -9.93 8.81 15.20
C ASN A 96 -11.00 8.16 14.33
N GLN A 97 -11.32 8.73 13.17
CA GLN A 97 -12.28 8.15 12.22
C GLN A 97 -11.82 6.78 11.72
N TYR A 98 -10.53 6.64 11.40
CA TYR A 98 -9.99 5.38 10.92
C TYR A 98 -9.99 4.30 12.01
N LEU A 99 -9.52 4.62 13.22
CA LEU A 99 -9.52 3.69 14.35
C LEU A 99 -10.94 3.28 14.75
N GLN A 100 -11.89 4.22 14.78
CA GLN A 100 -13.31 3.93 15.04
C GLN A 100 -13.88 2.95 13.99
N TYR A 101 -13.47 3.10 12.72
CA TYR A 101 -13.87 2.14 11.71
C TYR A 101 -13.27 0.76 11.95
N ILE A 102 -11.97 0.67 12.29
CA ILE A 102 -11.33 -0.62 12.61
C ILE A 102 -12.01 -1.28 13.82
N ASP A 103 -12.31 -0.53 14.85
CA ASP A 103 -13.04 -1.04 16.04
C ASP A 103 -14.42 -1.60 15.66
N SER A 104 -15.10 -1.00 14.66
CA SER A 104 -16.39 -1.50 14.16
C SER A 104 -16.33 -2.85 13.44
N LEU A 105 -15.13 -3.30 13.05
CA LEU A 105 -14.95 -4.62 12.48
C LEU A 105 -15.10 -5.76 13.52
N ASN A 106 -15.09 -5.41 14.82
CA ASN A 106 -15.23 -6.33 15.95
C ASN A 106 -14.26 -7.52 15.90
N VAL A 107 -13.01 -7.25 15.59
CA VAL A 107 -11.94 -8.26 15.54
C VAL A 107 -11.16 -8.29 16.84
N ASN A 108 -10.63 -9.45 17.21
CA ASN A 108 -9.91 -9.63 18.48
C ASN A 108 -8.42 -9.29 18.36
N GLU A 109 -7.88 -9.34 17.16
CA GLU A 109 -6.47 -9.11 16.88
C GLU A 109 -6.14 -7.62 17.03
N LYS A 110 -5.01 -7.37 17.70
CA LYS A 110 -4.50 -6.00 17.88
C LYS A 110 -3.74 -5.47 16.67
N ILE A 111 -3.34 -6.34 15.75
CA ILE A 111 -2.61 -5.98 14.55
C ILE A 111 -3.54 -6.18 13.36
N VAL A 112 -3.83 -5.12 12.65
CA VAL A 112 -4.79 -5.11 11.53
C VAL A 112 -4.09 -4.66 10.25
N ILE A 113 -4.20 -5.48 9.20
CA ILE A 113 -3.64 -5.14 7.89
C ILE A 113 -4.73 -4.47 7.03
N ASP A 114 -4.43 -3.26 6.58
CA ASP A 114 -5.11 -2.60 5.47
C ASP A 114 -4.23 -2.71 4.22
N LYS A 115 -4.64 -3.54 3.28
CA LYS A 115 -3.95 -3.70 2.02
C LYS A 115 -4.74 -3.01 0.91
N MET A 116 -4.49 -1.74 0.69
CA MET A 116 -5.04 -0.94 -0.39
C MET A 116 -3.89 -0.41 -1.27
N PRO A 117 -3.62 -1.02 -2.44
CA PRO A 117 -2.47 -0.66 -3.25
C PRO A 117 -2.35 0.84 -3.49
N LEU A 118 -3.43 1.51 -3.92
CA LEU A 118 -3.44 2.92 -4.27
C LEU A 118 -3.27 3.87 -3.07
N ASN A 119 -3.30 3.36 -1.84
CA ASN A 119 -3.01 4.16 -0.66
C ASN A 119 -1.53 4.60 -0.58
N PHE A 120 -0.67 4.21 -1.53
CA PHE A 120 0.66 4.83 -1.67
C PHE A 120 0.58 6.36 -1.80
N ARG A 121 -0.55 6.89 -2.28
CA ARG A 121 -0.84 8.32 -2.34
C ARG A 121 -0.98 8.97 -0.97
N HIS A 122 -1.31 8.20 0.05
CA HIS A 122 -1.63 8.65 1.41
C HIS A 122 -0.58 8.27 2.46
N ILE A 123 0.63 7.83 2.04
CA ILE A 123 1.71 7.44 2.96
C ILE A 123 2.04 8.57 3.94
N GLY A 124 2.05 9.82 3.49
CA GLY A 124 2.27 10.95 4.39
C GLY A 124 1.25 11.02 5.53
N PHE A 125 -0.04 10.82 5.23
CA PHE A 125 -1.08 10.77 6.28
C PHE A 125 -0.95 9.55 7.19
N MET A 126 -0.59 8.38 6.63
CA MET A 126 -0.36 7.17 7.43
C MET A 126 0.73 7.40 8.47
N ILE A 127 1.88 7.95 8.05
CA ILE A 127 3.00 8.19 8.95
C ILE A 127 2.70 9.32 9.94
N SER A 128 2.03 10.38 9.47
CA SER A 128 1.74 11.56 10.29
C SER A 128 0.65 11.33 11.33
N ALA A 129 -0.38 10.54 11.00
CA ALA A 129 -1.51 10.30 11.89
C ALA A 129 -1.37 9.03 12.75
N PHE A 130 -0.53 8.07 12.35
CA PHE A 130 -0.38 6.77 13.01
C PHE A 130 1.09 6.47 13.30
N PRO A 131 1.69 7.09 14.34
CA PRO A 131 3.11 6.91 14.66
C PRO A 131 3.48 5.44 14.99
N GLU A 132 2.51 4.62 15.40
CA GLU A 132 2.65 3.18 15.65
C GLU A 132 2.55 2.31 14.40
N ALA A 133 2.07 2.84 13.28
CA ALA A 133 1.82 2.06 12.07
C ALA A 133 3.10 1.57 11.40
N LYS A 134 2.98 0.43 10.71
CA LYS A 134 4.01 -0.07 9.79
C LYS A 134 3.54 0.13 8.35
N ILE A 135 4.44 0.62 7.51
CA ILE A 135 4.17 0.85 6.09
C ILE A 135 5.02 -0.09 5.26
N ILE A 136 4.38 -0.99 4.53
CA ILE A 136 5.03 -1.94 3.63
C ILE A 136 4.72 -1.50 2.21
N HIS A 137 5.76 -1.20 1.46
CA HIS A 137 5.66 -0.87 0.06
C HIS A 137 6.14 -2.03 -0.80
N MET A 138 5.25 -2.58 -1.60
CA MET A 138 5.55 -3.69 -2.49
C MET A 138 6.08 -3.20 -3.83
N ASN A 139 7.35 -3.50 -4.08
CA ASN A 139 8.02 -3.28 -5.35
C ASN A 139 7.97 -4.54 -6.22
N ARG A 140 7.89 -4.37 -7.52
CA ARG A 140 8.04 -5.42 -8.52
C ARG A 140 8.63 -4.81 -9.78
N ASP A 141 9.26 -5.62 -10.61
CA ASP A 141 9.71 -5.22 -11.94
C ASP A 141 8.68 -4.34 -12.65
N PRO A 142 9.06 -3.15 -13.15
CA PRO A 142 8.14 -2.19 -13.76
C PRO A 142 7.35 -2.78 -14.93
N MET A 143 8.04 -3.45 -15.85
CA MET A 143 7.42 -4.03 -17.03
C MET A 143 6.47 -5.17 -16.65
N ALA A 144 6.87 -6.04 -15.71
CA ALA A 144 5.99 -7.10 -15.21
C ALA A 144 4.74 -6.54 -14.52
N THR A 145 4.88 -5.44 -13.79
CA THR A 145 3.76 -4.76 -13.13
C THR A 145 2.83 -4.14 -14.16
N CYS A 146 3.36 -3.32 -15.07
CA CYS A 146 2.58 -2.63 -16.10
C CYS A 146 1.90 -3.63 -17.05
N TRP A 147 2.63 -4.64 -17.55
CA TRP A 147 2.02 -5.72 -18.33
C TRP A 147 0.89 -6.43 -17.57
N SER A 148 1.12 -6.75 -16.30
CA SER A 148 0.10 -7.40 -15.48
C SER A 148 -1.12 -6.52 -15.21
N ILE A 149 -0.99 -5.20 -15.21
CA ILE A 149 -2.10 -4.25 -15.14
C ILE A 149 -2.82 -4.20 -16.50
N TYR A 150 -2.09 -3.96 -17.58
CA TYR A 150 -2.63 -3.75 -18.93
C TYR A 150 -3.52 -4.90 -19.41
N LYS A 151 -3.12 -6.15 -19.15
CA LYS A 151 -3.86 -7.34 -19.62
C LYS A 151 -5.13 -7.66 -18.83
N TYR A 152 -5.44 -6.96 -17.73
CA TYR A 152 -6.64 -7.18 -16.93
C TYR A 152 -7.57 -5.96 -16.96
N TYR A 153 -8.86 -6.22 -16.88
CA TYR A 153 -9.84 -5.16 -16.69
C TYR A 153 -9.85 -4.67 -15.24
N PHE A 154 -9.64 -3.37 -15.05
CA PHE A 154 -9.72 -2.71 -13.75
C PHE A 154 -10.78 -1.61 -13.75
N ASN A 155 -11.92 -1.87 -13.14
CA ASN A 155 -12.92 -0.83 -12.95
C ASN A 155 -12.35 0.30 -12.07
N GLY A 156 -12.43 1.54 -12.56
CA GLY A 156 -11.97 2.74 -11.83
C GLY A 156 -10.52 3.15 -12.04
N ASN A 157 -9.68 2.32 -12.68
CA ASN A 157 -8.28 2.65 -12.98
C ASN A 157 -8.11 2.97 -14.48
N GLY A 158 -8.61 4.13 -14.91
CA GLY A 158 -8.63 4.53 -16.32
C GLY A 158 -7.28 4.49 -17.05
N TYR A 159 -6.18 4.73 -16.32
CA TYR A 159 -4.82 4.63 -16.85
C TYR A 159 -4.44 3.21 -17.32
N SER A 160 -5.16 2.17 -16.93
CA SER A 160 -4.82 0.78 -17.23
C SER A 160 -5.17 0.33 -18.65
N TYR A 161 -5.89 1.16 -19.42
CA TYR A 161 -6.42 0.79 -20.75
C TYR A 161 -5.57 1.26 -21.93
N ASP A 162 -4.57 2.09 -21.67
CA ASP A 162 -3.61 2.58 -22.66
C ASP A 162 -2.19 2.45 -22.11
N GLN A 163 -1.23 2.05 -22.95
CA GLN A 163 0.14 1.82 -22.51
C GLN A 163 0.85 3.12 -22.14
N ASN A 164 0.64 4.21 -22.88
CA ASN A 164 1.25 5.51 -22.58
C ASN A 164 0.69 6.08 -21.29
N ASP A 165 -0.63 5.98 -21.09
CA ASP A 165 -1.28 6.43 -19.85
C ASP A 165 -0.74 5.65 -18.64
N LEU A 166 -0.58 4.34 -18.80
CA LEU A 166 -0.05 3.47 -17.75
C LEU A 166 1.41 3.78 -17.44
N ALA A 167 2.26 3.97 -18.45
CA ALA A 167 3.66 4.37 -18.27
C ALA A 167 3.75 5.72 -17.55
N ASN A 168 2.97 6.71 -17.97
CA ASN A 168 2.93 8.03 -17.35
C ASN A 168 2.45 7.97 -15.89
N TYR A 169 1.40 7.19 -15.62
CA TYR A 169 0.93 6.98 -14.24
C TYR A 169 1.98 6.29 -13.37
N TYR A 170 2.68 5.29 -13.91
CA TYR A 170 3.78 4.62 -13.22
C TYR A 170 4.92 5.57 -12.88
N HIS A 171 5.25 6.51 -13.78
CA HIS A 171 6.23 7.57 -13.51
C HIS A 171 5.78 8.51 -12.37
N LEU A 172 4.51 8.91 -12.36
CA LEU A 172 3.96 9.72 -11.25
C LEU A 172 4.08 8.97 -9.92
N TYR A 173 3.71 7.69 -9.91
CA TYR A 173 3.86 6.83 -8.74
C TYR A 173 5.30 6.77 -8.24
N LYS A 174 6.28 6.53 -9.13
CA LYS A 174 7.71 6.48 -8.76
C LYS A 174 8.21 7.81 -8.18
N LYS A 175 7.82 8.93 -8.77
CA LYS A 175 8.15 10.28 -8.27
C LYS A 175 7.57 10.52 -6.87
N LEU A 176 6.32 10.11 -6.64
CA LEU A 176 5.68 10.29 -5.34
C LEU A 176 6.32 9.38 -4.27
N LEU A 177 6.69 8.14 -4.60
CA LEU A 177 7.41 7.25 -3.69
C LEU A 177 8.80 7.79 -3.31
N ALA A 178 9.53 8.38 -4.28
CA ALA A 178 10.81 9.02 -4.01
C ALA A 178 10.63 10.21 -3.03
N PHE A 179 9.59 11.04 -3.26
CA PHE A 179 9.22 12.12 -2.35
C PHE A 179 8.93 11.61 -0.92
N TRP A 180 8.14 10.54 -0.76
CA TRP A 180 7.86 9.97 0.56
C TRP A 180 9.11 9.47 1.26
N ARG A 181 10.02 8.79 0.55
CA ARG A 181 11.29 8.30 1.14
C ARG A 181 12.21 9.44 1.59
N GLN A 182 12.24 10.53 0.83
CA GLN A 182 12.99 11.72 1.20
C GLN A 182 12.39 12.40 2.45
N LEU A 183 11.08 12.51 2.52
CA LEU A 183 10.37 13.20 3.60
C LEU A 183 10.35 12.38 4.89
N PHE A 184 10.26 11.04 4.78
CA PHE A 184 10.15 10.12 5.90
C PHE A 184 11.20 9.00 5.81
N PRO A 185 12.48 9.31 6.02
CA PRO A 185 13.54 8.32 5.93
C PRO A 185 13.31 7.17 6.91
N ASN A 186 13.52 5.92 6.43
CA ASN A 186 13.40 4.68 7.22
C ASN A 186 11.99 4.36 7.76
N LYS A 187 10.94 5.06 7.30
CA LYS A 187 9.55 4.79 7.73
C LYS A 187 8.81 3.82 6.81
N ILE A 188 9.33 3.56 5.63
CA ILE A 188 8.72 2.69 4.61
C ILE A 188 9.61 1.47 4.42
N PHE A 189 9.06 0.28 4.60
CA PHE A 189 9.74 -0.98 4.32
C PHE A 189 9.49 -1.37 2.86
N ASP A 190 10.53 -1.29 2.04
CA ASP A 190 10.48 -1.74 0.66
C ASP A 190 10.70 -3.25 0.59
N LEU A 191 9.69 -3.98 0.10
CA LEU A 191 9.77 -5.41 -0.17
C LEU A 191 9.71 -5.65 -1.67
N TYR A 192 10.67 -6.40 -2.20
CA TYR A 192 10.75 -6.72 -3.63
C TYR A 192 10.11 -8.08 -3.91
N TYR A 193 9.21 -8.10 -4.88
CA TYR A 193 8.48 -9.31 -5.27
C TYR A 193 9.43 -10.43 -5.72
N GLU A 194 10.45 -10.08 -6.49
CA GLU A 194 11.46 -11.00 -7.00
C GLU A 194 12.26 -11.64 -5.86
N ASP A 195 12.66 -10.83 -4.87
CA ASP A 195 13.38 -11.34 -3.69
C ASP A 195 12.47 -12.26 -2.86
N LEU A 196 11.21 -11.86 -2.66
CA LEU A 196 10.22 -12.66 -1.93
C LEU A 196 9.97 -14.02 -2.63
N THR A 197 9.90 -14.03 -3.95
CA THR A 197 9.66 -15.27 -4.72
C THR A 197 10.93 -16.15 -4.83
N ASN A 198 12.11 -15.55 -4.71
CA ASN A 198 13.38 -16.27 -4.74
C ASN A 198 13.72 -16.92 -3.40
N ASP A 199 13.47 -16.23 -2.30
CA ASP A 199 13.76 -16.67 -0.93
C ASP A 199 12.61 -16.25 0.02
N GLN A 200 11.51 -17.01 -0.05
CA GLN A 200 10.30 -16.73 0.73
C GLN A 200 10.58 -16.67 2.22
N GLU A 201 11.35 -17.63 2.76
CA GLU A 201 11.56 -17.76 4.20
C GLU A 201 12.30 -16.54 4.75
N LYS A 202 13.46 -16.20 4.16
CA LYS A 202 14.27 -15.05 4.58
C LYS A 202 13.49 -13.73 4.47
N GLN A 203 12.76 -13.53 3.37
CA GLN A 203 11.99 -12.30 3.18
C GLN A 203 10.80 -12.23 4.15
N THR A 204 10.16 -13.37 4.46
CA THR A 204 9.11 -13.43 5.49
C THR A 204 9.68 -13.13 6.88
N GLN A 205 10.86 -13.65 7.23
CA GLN A 205 11.54 -13.31 8.50
C GLN A 205 11.81 -11.81 8.62
N ASN A 206 12.38 -11.19 7.57
CA ASN A 206 12.64 -9.75 7.54
C ASN A 206 11.35 -8.94 7.69
N LEU A 207 10.29 -9.36 7.01
CA LEU A 207 8.98 -8.72 7.03
C LEU A 207 8.33 -8.79 8.41
N LEU A 208 8.31 -9.96 9.05
CA LEU A 208 7.78 -10.14 10.41
C LEU A 208 8.58 -9.34 11.43
N LYS A 209 9.91 -9.35 11.32
CA LYS A 209 10.79 -8.52 12.16
C LYS A 209 10.47 -7.03 12.05
N TYR A 210 10.26 -6.51 10.82
CA TYR A 210 9.85 -5.12 10.62
C TYR A 210 8.49 -4.82 11.26
N CYS A 211 7.55 -5.77 11.18
CA CYS A 211 6.22 -5.66 11.78
C CYS A 211 6.21 -5.88 13.31
N GLU A 212 7.37 -6.15 13.94
CA GLU A 212 7.47 -6.49 15.36
C GLU A 212 6.67 -7.73 15.75
N LEU A 213 6.60 -8.69 14.81
CA LEU A 213 5.96 -9.99 14.96
C LEU A 213 7.01 -11.09 15.18
N GLU A 214 6.67 -12.06 16.01
CA GLU A 214 7.45 -13.27 16.16
C GLU A 214 7.34 -14.16 14.91
N TRP A 215 8.23 -15.14 14.80
CA TRP A 215 8.12 -16.11 13.72
C TRP A 215 6.87 -16.97 13.86
N ASP A 216 6.14 -17.14 12.75
CA ASP A 216 5.00 -18.05 12.64
C ASP A 216 5.08 -18.79 11.29
N GLU A 217 5.22 -20.12 11.35
CA GLU A 217 5.33 -20.97 10.15
C GLU A 217 4.10 -20.90 9.23
N ASN A 218 2.93 -20.50 9.75
CA ASN A 218 1.74 -20.33 8.95
C ASN A 218 1.95 -19.27 7.85
N CYS A 219 2.84 -18.30 8.07
CA CYS A 219 3.21 -17.31 7.07
C CYS A 219 3.89 -17.93 5.83
N LEU A 220 4.59 -19.05 5.97
CA LEU A 220 5.11 -19.81 4.82
C LEU A 220 4.03 -20.64 4.12
N LYS A 221 2.99 -21.02 4.85
CA LYS A 221 1.87 -21.83 4.36
C LYS A 221 0.65 -20.97 4.01
N PHE A 222 0.85 -19.69 3.72
CA PHE A 222 -0.19 -18.67 3.46
C PHE A 222 -1.26 -19.10 2.44
N TYR A 223 -0.92 -19.99 1.50
CA TYR A 223 -1.84 -20.56 0.49
C TYR A 223 -2.92 -21.48 1.11
N GLN A 224 -2.73 -21.92 2.35
CA GLN A 224 -3.72 -22.69 3.13
C GLN A 224 -4.67 -21.78 3.92
N ASN A 225 -4.41 -20.47 3.97
CA ASN A 225 -5.28 -19.53 4.66
C ASN A 225 -6.65 -19.46 3.95
N GLU A 226 -7.72 -19.74 4.68
CA GLU A 226 -9.10 -19.77 4.15
C GLU A 226 -9.72 -18.38 4.01
N THR A 227 -9.08 -17.33 4.53
CA THR A 227 -9.59 -15.97 4.43
C THR A 227 -9.87 -15.60 2.97
N ALA A 228 -11.06 -15.06 2.74
CA ALA A 228 -11.51 -14.68 1.40
C ALA A 228 -10.66 -13.54 0.83
N VAL A 229 -10.07 -13.77 -0.33
CA VAL A 229 -9.30 -12.76 -1.08
C VAL A 229 -10.17 -12.16 -2.17
N ARG A 230 -10.59 -10.91 -1.99
CA ARG A 230 -11.46 -10.20 -2.94
C ARG A 230 -10.65 -9.29 -3.86
N THR A 231 -9.71 -9.87 -4.62
CA THR A 231 -8.86 -9.10 -5.56
C THR A 231 -8.66 -9.88 -6.84
N THR A 232 -8.23 -9.20 -7.91
CA THR A 232 -7.86 -9.81 -9.20
C THR A 232 -6.76 -10.89 -9.07
N SER A 233 -6.02 -10.88 -7.94
CA SER A 233 -4.96 -11.86 -7.66
C SER A 233 -5.43 -13.04 -6.80
N ALA A 234 -6.74 -13.19 -6.52
CA ALA A 234 -7.27 -14.19 -5.59
C ALA A 234 -6.81 -15.63 -5.90
N LEU A 235 -6.88 -16.05 -7.15
CA LEU A 235 -6.45 -17.40 -7.56
C LEU A 235 -4.94 -17.61 -7.39
N GLN A 236 -4.13 -16.55 -7.61
CA GLN A 236 -2.68 -16.64 -7.55
C GLN A 236 -2.17 -16.81 -6.12
N VAL A 237 -2.80 -16.18 -5.15
CA VAL A 237 -2.37 -16.23 -3.74
C VAL A 237 -2.90 -17.46 -2.98
N LYS A 238 -3.73 -18.29 -3.61
CA LYS A 238 -4.15 -19.60 -3.11
C LYS A 238 -3.22 -20.74 -3.55
N GLN A 239 -2.08 -20.43 -4.12
CA GLN A 239 -1.07 -21.37 -4.58
C GLN A 239 0.27 -21.07 -3.91
N LYS A 240 1.15 -22.09 -3.84
CA LYS A 240 2.54 -21.87 -3.42
C LYS A 240 3.20 -20.83 -4.32
N ILE A 241 4.16 -20.11 -3.76
CA ILE A 241 4.98 -19.18 -4.54
C ILE A 241 5.65 -19.92 -5.71
N TYR A 242 5.59 -19.31 -6.87
CA TYR A 242 6.28 -19.79 -8.09
C TYR A 242 7.14 -18.67 -8.68
N LYS A 243 8.25 -19.06 -9.30
CA LYS A 243 9.20 -18.14 -9.93
C LYS A 243 8.82 -17.83 -11.37
N GLY A 244 9.40 -16.78 -11.95
CA GLY A 244 9.29 -16.45 -13.38
C GLY A 244 8.07 -15.63 -13.76
N SER A 245 7.19 -15.27 -12.82
CA SER A 245 6.01 -14.44 -13.14
C SER A 245 6.38 -13.01 -13.54
N SER A 246 7.57 -12.53 -13.19
CA SER A 246 8.11 -11.23 -13.60
C SER A 246 8.75 -11.25 -14.99
N ASP A 247 8.93 -12.42 -15.61
CA ASP A 247 9.51 -12.54 -16.95
C ASP A 247 8.48 -12.76 -18.08
N VAL A 248 7.22 -12.95 -17.72
CA VAL A 248 6.15 -13.30 -18.69
C VAL A 248 5.94 -12.23 -19.77
N TRP A 249 6.15 -10.95 -19.43
CA TRP A 249 6.01 -9.83 -20.36
C TRP A 249 7.03 -9.90 -21.52
N LYS A 250 8.19 -10.51 -21.33
CA LYS A 250 9.24 -10.66 -22.37
C LYS A 250 8.74 -11.35 -23.63
N LYS A 251 7.71 -12.21 -23.52
CA LYS A 251 7.07 -12.85 -24.68
C LYS A 251 6.27 -11.86 -25.54
N TYR A 252 6.02 -10.66 -25.05
CA TYR A 252 5.22 -9.62 -25.68
C TYR A 252 5.99 -8.30 -25.84
N GLU A 253 7.31 -8.33 -25.63
CA GLU A 253 8.19 -7.15 -25.58
C GLU A 253 8.03 -6.25 -26.81
N ASP A 254 7.95 -6.84 -28.01
CA ASP A 254 7.78 -6.10 -29.28
C ASP A 254 6.48 -5.29 -29.35
N TYR A 255 5.48 -5.63 -28.53
CA TYR A 255 4.17 -4.98 -28.46
C TYR A 255 4.03 -4.01 -27.28
N LEU A 256 5.05 -3.86 -26.45
CA LEU A 256 5.02 -3.09 -25.20
C LEU A 256 5.93 -1.86 -25.24
N GLN A 257 6.24 -1.35 -26.43
CA GLN A 257 7.21 -0.24 -26.60
C GLN A 257 6.89 1.04 -25.80
N PRO A 258 5.62 1.45 -25.59
CA PRO A 258 5.32 2.60 -24.72
C PRO A 258 5.57 2.36 -23.23
N LEU A 259 5.58 1.11 -22.77
CA LEU A 259 5.85 0.73 -21.38
C LEU A 259 7.35 0.61 -21.13
#